data_aa4d81f8ba0374afae29e2ea53fdc391
#
_entry.id   aa4d81f8ba0374afae29e2ea53fdc391
#
_cell.length_a   1.000
_cell.length_b   1.000
_cell.length_c   1.000
_cell.angle_alpha   90.00
_cell.angle_beta   90.00
_cell.angle_gamma   90.00
#
_symmetry.space_group_name_H-M   'P 1'
#
loop_
_entity.id
_entity.type
_entity.pdbx_description
1 polymer ?
#
loop_
_entity_poly.entity_id
_entity_poly.type
_entity_poly.pdbx_seq_one_letter_code
_entity_poly.pdbx_strand_id
1 'polypeptide(L)'
;MDLLENETARALLDQLLADSRLYRTGKDYRALLDFVIRLRNFAPFNAMLLQVQKPGLMYAASRLDWLERFNRTVKDGARPLLILWPFGPVALVYDVADTLGDPLPDGVSAFAAHGAVDSATLAGYASKMAKKHIVWNEVDAGDGKAGSIKVALRATKPELPTRYQMSVNRNHGPNVQFATVAHELGHLFLGHLGKDKYLNIPERPPLQHSQRELEAESLSYIVC
;
A
#
# COMPACT_ATOMS: atom_id res chain seq x y z
N MET A 1 -5.09 23.64 -0.03
CA MET A 1 -5.73 22.86 -1.11
C MET A 1 -6.96 23.65 -1.52
N ASP A 2 -6.92 24.22 -2.70
CA ASP A 2 -7.85 25.26 -3.15
C ASP A 2 -9.21 24.65 -3.52
N LEU A 3 -10.32 25.39 -3.26
CA LEU A 3 -11.68 24.99 -3.61
C LEU A 3 -11.83 24.72 -5.12
N LEU A 4 -11.07 25.43 -5.95
CA LEU A 4 -11.02 25.25 -7.41
C LEU A 4 -10.41 23.90 -7.82
N GLU A 5 -9.44 23.37 -7.09
CA GLU A 5 -8.89 22.03 -7.35
C GLU A 5 -9.92 20.92 -7.03
N ASN A 6 -10.75 21.12 -6.02
CA ASN A 6 -11.80 20.18 -5.65
C ASN A 6 -12.96 20.15 -6.66
N GLU A 7 -13.35 21.29 -7.24
CA GLU A 7 -14.40 21.34 -8.27
C GLU A 7 -13.94 20.72 -9.58
N THR A 8 -12.70 20.98 -9.98
CA THR A 8 -12.11 20.36 -11.19
C THR A 8 -11.97 18.84 -11.03
N ALA A 9 -11.56 18.37 -9.84
CA ALA A 9 -11.47 16.95 -9.54
C ALA A 9 -12.84 16.25 -9.52
N ARG A 10 -13.89 16.93 -9.00
CA ARG A 10 -15.27 16.43 -9.05
C ARG A 10 -15.79 16.35 -10.48
N ALA A 11 -15.62 17.39 -11.27
CA ALA A 11 -16.07 17.40 -12.66
C ALA A 11 -15.40 16.29 -13.49
N LEU A 12 -14.09 16.03 -13.26
CA LEU A 12 -13.37 14.92 -13.88
C LEU A 12 -13.87 13.56 -13.41
N LEU A 13 -14.20 13.38 -12.13
CA LEU A 13 -14.78 12.15 -11.62
C LEU A 13 -16.17 11.88 -12.19
N ASP A 14 -17.02 12.90 -12.31
CA ASP A 14 -18.35 12.78 -12.92
C ASP A 14 -18.24 12.42 -14.40
N GLN A 15 -17.27 12.99 -15.12
CA GLN A 15 -16.98 12.64 -16.50
C GLN A 15 -16.48 11.20 -16.62
N LEU A 16 -15.57 10.76 -15.73
CA LEU A 16 -15.09 9.38 -15.67
C LEU A 16 -16.21 8.37 -15.38
N LEU A 17 -17.15 8.71 -14.51
CA LEU A 17 -18.32 7.89 -14.23
C LEU A 17 -19.28 7.82 -15.43
N ALA A 18 -19.44 8.93 -16.16
CA ALA A 18 -20.20 8.95 -17.40
C ALA A 18 -19.54 8.12 -18.51
N ASP A 19 -18.22 8.20 -18.62
CA ASP A 19 -17.41 7.45 -19.59
C ASP A 19 -17.28 5.95 -19.21
N SER A 20 -17.52 5.55 -17.96
CA SER A 20 -17.57 4.15 -17.54
C SER A 20 -18.66 3.31 -18.23
N ARG A 21 -19.57 3.96 -18.96
CA ARG A 21 -20.51 3.31 -19.90
C ARG A 21 -19.80 2.65 -21.11
N LEU A 22 -18.48 2.74 -21.20
CA LEU A 22 -17.66 2.17 -22.29
C LEU A 22 -17.58 0.64 -22.27
N TYR A 23 -17.90 -0.02 -21.13
CA TYR A 23 -17.84 -1.48 -21.05
C TYR A 23 -19.18 -2.12 -21.45
N ARG A 24 -19.45 -2.15 -22.76
CA ARG A 24 -20.71 -2.68 -23.29
C ARG A 24 -20.60 -4.13 -23.75
N THR A 25 -19.39 -4.64 -23.92
CA THR A 25 -19.17 -6.01 -24.41
C THR A 25 -18.31 -6.81 -23.44
N GLY A 26 -18.44 -8.15 -23.49
CA GLY A 26 -17.58 -9.05 -22.71
C GLY A 26 -16.09 -8.94 -23.07
N LYS A 27 -15.78 -8.48 -24.30
CA LYS A 27 -14.40 -8.22 -24.75
C LYS A 27 -13.81 -7.01 -24.04
N ASP A 28 -14.57 -5.93 -23.91
CA ASP A 28 -14.13 -4.70 -23.23
C ASP A 28 -13.91 -4.96 -21.72
N TYR A 29 -14.82 -5.74 -21.13
CA TYR A 29 -14.70 -6.15 -19.73
C TYR A 29 -13.46 -7.00 -19.47
N ARG A 30 -13.13 -7.94 -20.37
CA ARG A 30 -11.91 -8.74 -20.27
C ARG A 30 -10.66 -7.86 -20.38
N ALA A 31 -10.62 -6.95 -21.34
CA ALA A 31 -9.51 -5.99 -21.50
C ALA A 31 -9.31 -5.13 -20.24
N LEU A 32 -10.40 -4.76 -19.58
CA LEU A 32 -10.33 -4.08 -18.27
C LEU A 32 -9.71 -4.95 -17.19
N LEU A 33 -10.14 -6.23 -17.08
CA LEU A 33 -9.59 -7.14 -16.08
C LEU A 33 -8.09 -7.40 -16.32
N ASP A 34 -7.68 -7.59 -17.57
CA ASP A 34 -6.26 -7.75 -17.94
C ASP A 34 -5.44 -6.50 -17.57
N PHE A 35 -6.03 -5.32 -17.72
CA PHE A 35 -5.38 -4.08 -17.33
C PHE A 35 -5.28 -3.93 -15.80
N VAL A 36 -6.32 -4.28 -15.04
CA VAL A 36 -6.31 -4.27 -13.57
C VAL A 36 -5.23 -5.21 -13.03
N ILE A 37 -5.08 -6.40 -13.63
CA ILE A 37 -4.03 -7.35 -13.28
C ILE A 37 -2.63 -6.79 -13.57
N ARG A 38 -2.45 -6.06 -14.66
CA ARG A 38 -1.18 -5.45 -15.04
C ARG A 38 -0.77 -4.30 -14.11
N LEU A 39 -1.73 -3.48 -13.66
CA LEU A 39 -1.50 -2.36 -12.77
C LEU A 39 -1.71 -2.74 -11.29
N ARG A 40 -1.10 -3.83 -10.84
CA ARG A 40 -1.22 -4.33 -9.46
C ARG A 40 -0.72 -3.38 -8.37
N ASN A 41 0.09 -2.37 -8.74
CA ASN A 41 0.53 -1.31 -7.81
C ASN A 41 -0.61 -0.38 -7.37
N PHE A 42 -1.82 -0.54 -7.92
CA PHE A 42 -3.03 0.18 -7.52
C PHE A 42 -4.11 -0.77 -7.04
N ALA A 43 -4.96 -0.30 -6.12
CA ALA A 43 -6.20 -1.01 -5.80
C ALA A 43 -7.05 -1.17 -7.09
N PRO A 44 -7.81 -2.27 -7.25
CA PRO A 44 -8.52 -2.57 -8.50
C PRO A 44 -9.38 -1.43 -9.03
N PHE A 45 -10.07 -0.70 -8.16
CA PHE A 45 -10.88 0.45 -8.57
C PHE A 45 -10.04 1.59 -9.14
N ASN A 46 -8.89 1.89 -8.54
CA ASN A 46 -7.97 2.91 -9.06
C ASN A 46 -7.32 2.47 -10.38
N ALA A 47 -6.97 1.21 -10.54
CA ALA A 47 -6.51 0.67 -11.82
C ALA A 47 -7.58 0.86 -12.90
N MET A 48 -8.86 0.60 -12.58
CA MET A 48 -9.98 0.86 -13.48
C MET A 48 -10.10 2.35 -13.86
N LEU A 49 -10.00 3.25 -12.88
CA LEU A 49 -10.00 4.70 -13.14
C LEU A 49 -8.85 5.12 -14.07
N LEU A 50 -7.67 4.55 -13.87
CA LEU A 50 -6.50 4.82 -14.71
C LEU A 50 -6.69 4.29 -16.13
N GLN A 51 -7.29 3.11 -16.30
CA GLN A 51 -7.61 2.55 -17.63
C GLN A 51 -8.54 3.47 -18.41
N VAL A 52 -9.56 4.04 -17.76
CA VAL A 52 -10.49 4.96 -18.40
C VAL A 52 -9.79 6.25 -18.82
N GLN A 53 -8.92 6.80 -17.95
CA GLN A 53 -8.20 8.05 -18.23
C GLN A 53 -7.10 7.90 -19.28
N LYS A 54 -6.38 6.80 -19.28
CA LYS A 54 -5.26 6.53 -20.20
C LYS A 54 -5.17 5.04 -20.53
N PRO A 55 -5.92 4.56 -21.54
CA PRO A 55 -5.80 3.19 -22.01
C PRO A 55 -4.37 2.86 -22.43
N GLY A 56 -3.88 1.70 -22.00
CA GLY A 56 -2.50 1.27 -22.33
C GLY A 56 -1.41 1.80 -21.38
N LEU A 57 -1.76 2.48 -20.32
CA LEU A 57 -0.85 2.88 -19.25
C LEU A 57 -0.02 1.67 -18.77
N MET A 58 1.29 1.83 -18.68
CA MET A 58 2.20 0.75 -18.25
C MET A 58 2.49 0.81 -16.75
N TYR A 59 2.79 1.98 -16.24
CA TYR A 59 3.07 2.22 -14.82
C TYR A 59 2.79 3.69 -14.49
N ALA A 60 2.24 3.93 -13.32
CA ALA A 60 2.02 5.27 -12.80
C ALA A 60 2.45 5.38 -11.34
N ALA A 61 2.89 6.57 -10.95
CA ALA A 61 3.23 6.88 -9.57
C ALA A 61 3.04 8.38 -9.30
N SER A 62 3.06 8.77 -8.02
CA SER A 62 3.05 10.18 -7.65
C SER A 62 4.35 10.87 -8.10
N ARG A 63 4.34 12.20 -8.18
CA ARG A 63 5.56 12.98 -8.49
C ARG A 63 6.68 12.69 -7.50
N LEU A 64 6.35 12.51 -6.24
CA LEU A 64 7.30 12.22 -5.17
C LEU A 64 7.89 10.82 -5.33
N ASP A 65 7.06 9.80 -5.56
CA ASP A 65 7.52 8.43 -5.81
C ASP A 65 8.40 8.35 -7.05
N TRP A 66 8.06 9.08 -8.12
CA TRP A 66 8.91 9.13 -9.32
C TRP A 66 10.31 9.63 -8.99
N LEU A 67 10.41 10.70 -8.17
CA LEU A 67 11.69 11.27 -7.78
C LEU A 67 12.45 10.36 -6.80
N GLU A 68 11.81 9.96 -5.70
CA GLU A 68 12.50 9.31 -4.59
C GLU A 68 12.81 7.83 -4.82
N ARG A 69 11.89 7.11 -5.51
CA ARG A 69 12.02 5.67 -5.71
C ARG A 69 12.65 5.27 -7.03
N PHE A 70 12.45 6.09 -8.06
CA PHE A 70 12.84 5.74 -9.43
C PHE A 70 13.88 6.70 -10.02
N ASN A 71 14.31 7.72 -9.26
CA ASN A 71 15.20 8.77 -9.76
C ASN A 71 14.72 9.36 -11.10
N ARG A 72 13.39 9.60 -11.18
CA ARG A 72 12.72 10.12 -12.37
C ARG A 72 11.98 11.42 -12.05
N THR A 73 11.96 12.33 -12.99
CA THR A 73 11.24 13.60 -12.90
C THR A 73 10.05 13.61 -13.87
N VAL A 74 8.94 14.14 -13.41
CA VAL A 74 7.77 14.34 -14.27
C VAL A 74 8.05 15.50 -15.22
N LYS A 75 7.82 15.28 -16.53
CA LYS A 75 8.01 16.28 -17.59
C LYS A 75 7.14 17.52 -17.36
N ASP A 76 7.65 18.68 -17.76
CA ASP A 76 6.86 19.91 -17.76
C ASP A 76 5.64 19.76 -18.69
N GLY A 77 4.47 20.22 -18.21
CA GLY A 77 3.24 20.08 -18.95
C GLY A 77 2.60 18.69 -18.97
N ALA A 78 3.20 17.70 -18.27
CA ALA A 78 2.61 16.36 -18.14
C ALA A 78 1.22 16.42 -17.50
N ARG A 79 0.23 15.77 -18.14
CA ARG A 79 -1.13 15.71 -17.62
C ARG A 79 -1.22 14.70 -16.47
N PRO A 80 -1.63 15.11 -15.27
CA PRO A 80 -1.84 14.17 -14.17
C PRO A 80 -3.05 13.27 -14.44
N LEU A 81 -2.99 12.07 -13.88
CA LEU A 81 -4.08 11.12 -13.78
C LEU A 81 -4.60 11.10 -12.35
N LEU A 82 -5.90 10.91 -12.19
CA LEU A 82 -6.57 10.94 -10.89
C LEU A 82 -6.79 9.53 -10.34
N ILE A 83 -6.52 9.36 -9.07
CA ILE A 83 -6.91 8.18 -8.30
C ILE A 83 -7.62 8.61 -7.02
N LEU A 84 -8.42 7.72 -6.43
CA LEU A 84 -9.03 7.95 -5.14
C LEU A 84 -8.03 7.66 -4.02
N TRP A 85 -8.02 8.52 -3.02
CA TRP A 85 -7.17 8.38 -1.85
C TRP A 85 -8.02 8.09 -0.59
N PRO A 86 -7.62 7.13 0.27
CA PRO A 86 -8.44 6.73 1.43
C PRO A 86 -8.74 7.84 2.44
N PHE A 87 -7.86 8.85 2.50
CA PHE A 87 -7.93 9.95 3.48
C PHE A 87 -8.02 11.34 2.84
N GLY A 88 -8.31 11.38 1.54
CA GLY A 88 -8.48 12.61 0.77
C GLY A 88 -9.36 12.37 -0.44
N PRO A 89 -9.88 13.42 -1.10
CA PRO A 89 -10.81 13.22 -2.22
C PRO A 89 -10.13 12.56 -3.42
N VAL A 90 -8.94 12.98 -3.76
CA VAL A 90 -8.17 12.46 -4.91
C VAL A 90 -6.66 12.61 -4.69
N ALA A 91 -5.87 11.78 -5.38
CA ALA A 91 -4.43 11.95 -5.52
C ALA A 91 -4.05 12.00 -7.01
N LEU A 92 -2.94 12.68 -7.30
CA LEU A 92 -2.41 12.83 -8.65
C LEU A 92 -1.26 11.85 -8.87
N VAL A 93 -1.33 11.11 -9.97
CA VAL A 93 -0.27 10.23 -10.44
C VAL A 93 0.08 10.53 -11.89
N TYR A 94 1.26 10.13 -12.33
CA TYR A 94 1.78 10.39 -13.66
C TYR A 94 2.26 9.09 -14.30
N ASP A 95 2.00 8.92 -15.58
CA ASP A 95 2.49 7.78 -16.38
C ASP A 95 4.02 7.83 -16.50
N VAL A 96 4.64 6.67 -16.52
CA VAL A 96 6.07 6.53 -16.81
C VAL A 96 6.48 7.19 -18.14
N ALA A 97 5.62 7.16 -19.15
CA ALA A 97 5.84 7.82 -20.44
C ALA A 97 5.94 9.35 -20.32
N ASP A 98 5.36 9.92 -19.26
CA ASP A 98 5.38 11.36 -18.97
C ASP A 98 6.51 11.73 -17.98
N THR A 99 7.50 10.85 -17.79
CA THR A 99 8.67 11.09 -16.93
C THR A 99 9.98 10.96 -17.69
N LEU A 100 11.04 11.53 -17.13
CA LEU A 100 12.44 11.43 -17.58
C LEU A 100 13.30 10.94 -16.42
N GLY A 101 14.31 10.12 -16.68
CA GLY A 101 15.24 9.58 -15.70
C GLY A 101 15.64 8.15 -16.00
N ASP A 102 16.06 7.41 -14.98
CA ASP A 102 16.57 6.06 -15.10
C ASP A 102 15.53 5.07 -15.66
N PRO A 103 15.94 3.99 -16.35
CA PRO A 103 15.04 2.91 -16.71
C PRO A 103 14.33 2.35 -15.48
N LEU A 104 13.07 1.93 -15.65
CA LEU A 104 12.41 1.21 -14.57
C LEU A 104 13.10 -0.14 -14.34
N PRO A 105 13.32 -0.55 -13.09
CA PRO A 105 13.82 -1.88 -12.79
C PRO A 105 12.90 -2.96 -13.34
N ASP A 106 13.46 -4.09 -13.76
CA ASP A 106 12.68 -5.26 -14.13
C ASP A 106 11.81 -5.71 -12.95
N GLY A 107 10.52 -5.94 -13.21
CA GLY A 107 9.57 -6.35 -12.17
C GLY A 107 9.28 -5.25 -11.15
N VAL A 108 8.96 -4.04 -11.59
CA VAL A 108 8.61 -2.89 -10.73
C VAL A 108 7.48 -3.28 -9.77
N SER A 109 7.86 -3.87 -8.66
CA SER A 109 7.02 -4.10 -7.48
C SER A 109 7.43 -3.10 -6.41
N ALA A 110 6.46 -2.58 -5.68
CA ALA A 110 6.73 -1.69 -4.54
C ALA A 110 7.63 -2.39 -3.50
N PHE A 111 7.53 -3.72 -3.44
CA PHE A 111 8.23 -4.57 -2.49
C PHE A 111 8.76 -5.82 -3.21
N ALA A 112 10.08 -5.94 -3.27
CA ALA A 112 10.74 -7.14 -3.77
C ALA A 112 11.25 -7.94 -2.56
N ALA A 113 10.72 -9.14 -2.37
CA ALA A 113 11.21 -10.08 -1.36
C ALA A 113 11.53 -11.42 -2.02
N HIS A 114 12.70 -11.96 -1.73
CA HIS A 114 13.18 -13.23 -2.25
C HIS A 114 13.23 -14.26 -1.12
N GLY A 115 12.92 -15.51 -1.42
CA GLY A 115 12.95 -16.58 -0.43
C GLY A 115 11.99 -17.71 -0.75
N ALA A 116 11.81 -18.61 0.21
CA ALA A 116 10.98 -19.81 0.08
C ALA A 116 9.88 -19.86 1.15
N VAL A 117 9.19 -18.76 1.38
CA VAL A 117 8.04 -18.74 2.29
C VAL A 117 6.81 -19.20 1.54
N ASP A 118 6.09 -20.17 2.08
CA ASP A 118 4.81 -20.66 1.55
C ASP A 118 3.61 -20.16 2.37
N SER A 119 2.42 -20.36 1.82
CA SER A 119 1.17 -19.96 2.48
C SER A 119 0.90 -20.72 3.78
N ALA A 120 1.40 -21.95 3.92
CA ALA A 120 1.25 -22.74 5.15
C ALA A 120 2.08 -22.14 6.29
N THR A 121 3.30 -21.70 5.99
CA THR A 121 4.16 -20.97 6.92
C THR A 121 3.47 -19.68 7.40
N LEU A 122 2.89 -18.89 6.48
CA LEU A 122 2.14 -17.68 6.83
C LEU A 122 0.95 -17.97 7.74
N ALA A 123 0.17 -19.00 7.45
CA ALA A 123 -0.96 -19.43 8.30
C ALA A 123 -0.49 -19.84 9.72
N GLY A 124 0.69 -20.48 9.82
CA GLY A 124 1.33 -20.78 11.09
C GLY A 124 1.66 -19.51 11.91
N TYR A 125 2.16 -18.47 11.25
CA TYR A 125 2.41 -17.17 11.90
C TYR A 125 1.12 -16.49 12.34
N ALA A 126 0.07 -16.49 11.52
CA ALA A 126 -1.25 -15.93 11.88
C ALA A 126 -1.79 -16.59 13.17
N SER A 127 -1.70 -17.92 13.27
CA SER A 127 -2.07 -18.66 14.48
C SER A 127 -1.26 -18.27 15.72
N LYS A 128 0.06 -18.07 15.58
CA LYS A 128 0.93 -17.64 16.69
C LYS A 128 0.61 -16.21 17.13
N MET A 129 0.34 -15.32 16.18
CA MET A 129 -0.06 -13.92 16.44
C MET A 129 -1.40 -13.83 17.16
N ALA A 130 -2.38 -14.64 16.78
CA ALA A 130 -3.68 -14.70 17.45
C ALA A 130 -3.55 -15.02 18.96
N LYS A 131 -2.61 -15.89 19.35
CA LYS A 131 -2.29 -16.20 20.75
C LYS A 131 -1.69 -14.99 21.52
N LYS A 132 -1.19 -14.01 20.79
CA LYS A 132 -0.65 -12.75 21.34
C LYS A 132 -1.63 -11.58 21.18
N HIS A 133 -2.89 -11.87 20.90
CA HIS A 133 -3.96 -10.87 20.68
C HIS A 133 -3.72 -9.93 19.50
N ILE A 134 -2.98 -10.40 18.50
CA ILE A 134 -2.77 -9.73 17.21
C ILE A 134 -3.66 -10.44 16.20
N VAL A 135 -4.70 -9.74 15.73
CA VAL A 135 -5.63 -10.26 14.71
C VAL A 135 -5.07 -9.95 13.34
N TRP A 136 -4.85 -10.99 12.54
CA TRP A 136 -4.46 -10.86 11.13
C TRP A 136 -5.70 -10.66 10.27
N ASN A 137 -5.69 -9.64 9.43
CA ASN A 137 -6.71 -9.38 8.41
C ASN A 137 -6.04 -9.27 7.04
N GLU A 138 -6.55 -9.98 6.08
CA GLU A 138 -6.18 -9.79 4.69
C GLU A 138 -6.96 -8.61 4.11
N VAL A 139 -6.25 -7.74 3.40
CA VAL A 139 -6.84 -6.60 2.70
C VAL A 139 -6.56 -6.69 1.22
N ASP A 140 -7.49 -6.19 0.44
CA ASP A 140 -7.33 -6.03 -1.00
C ASP A 140 -6.90 -4.58 -1.27
N ALA A 141 -5.63 -4.39 -1.58
CA ALA A 141 -5.04 -3.07 -1.79
C ALA A 141 -4.10 -3.09 -3.00
N GLY A 142 -3.71 -1.92 -3.48
CA GLY A 142 -2.66 -1.82 -4.50
C GLY A 142 -1.27 -2.14 -3.92
N ASP A 143 -0.30 -2.42 -4.78
CA ASP A 143 1.07 -2.80 -4.39
C ASP A 143 1.79 -1.73 -3.55
N GLY A 144 1.36 -0.47 -3.63
CA GLY A 144 1.90 0.61 -2.80
C GLY A 144 1.55 0.52 -1.31
N LYS A 145 0.70 -0.44 -0.92
CA LYS A 145 0.31 -0.65 0.48
C LYS A 145 0.49 -2.11 0.85
N ALA A 146 1.62 -2.43 1.46
CA ALA A 146 1.94 -3.81 1.84
C ALA A 146 1.16 -4.28 3.07
N GLY A 147 1.08 -3.45 4.10
CA GLY A 147 0.38 -3.76 5.33
C GLY A 147 0.27 -2.58 6.28
N SER A 148 -0.20 -2.85 7.47
CA SER A 148 -0.20 -1.92 8.60
C SER A 148 -0.52 -2.65 9.89
N ILE A 149 -0.02 -2.13 11.03
CA ILE A 149 -0.43 -2.58 12.35
C ILE A 149 -0.97 -1.41 13.17
N LYS A 150 -2.02 -1.64 13.95
CA LYS A 150 -2.61 -0.63 14.82
C LYS A 150 -3.14 -1.24 16.11
N VAL A 151 -3.29 -0.41 17.13
CA VAL A 151 -4.01 -0.77 18.34
C VAL A 151 -5.51 -0.77 18.02
N ALA A 152 -6.15 -1.92 18.15
CA ALA A 152 -7.60 -2.06 18.00
C ALA A 152 -8.34 -1.76 19.30
N LEU A 153 -7.79 -2.22 20.41
CA LEU A 153 -8.34 -1.96 21.75
C LEU A 153 -7.21 -1.89 22.79
N ARG A 154 -7.01 -0.75 23.40
CA ARG A 154 -6.02 -0.58 24.47
C ARG A 154 -6.50 -1.29 25.76
N ALA A 155 -5.59 -2.01 26.42
CA ALA A 155 -5.87 -2.59 27.72
C ALA A 155 -6.22 -1.51 28.75
N THR A 156 -7.29 -1.73 29.51
CA THR A 156 -7.73 -0.82 30.60
C THR A 156 -7.04 -1.12 31.91
N LYS A 157 -6.48 -2.33 32.04
CA LYS A 157 -5.72 -2.79 33.23
C LYS A 157 -4.44 -3.48 32.76
N PRO A 158 -3.35 -3.43 33.58
CA PRO A 158 -2.05 -4.03 33.22
C PRO A 158 -2.07 -5.53 32.95
N GLU A 159 -3.05 -6.23 33.54
CA GLU A 159 -3.19 -7.69 33.44
C GLU A 159 -3.97 -8.12 32.19
N LEU A 160 -4.67 -7.17 31.56
CA LEU A 160 -5.41 -7.44 30.34
C LEU A 160 -4.53 -7.19 29.11
N PRO A 161 -4.68 -8.03 28.06
CA PRO A 161 -3.95 -7.82 26.82
C PRO A 161 -4.53 -6.66 26.01
N THR A 162 -3.65 -5.82 25.46
CA THR A 162 -4.00 -4.93 24.34
C THR A 162 -4.29 -5.78 23.11
N ARG A 163 -5.30 -5.42 22.35
CA ARG A 163 -5.62 -6.07 21.07
C ARG A 163 -5.07 -5.25 19.92
N TYR A 164 -4.40 -5.93 19.01
CA TYR A 164 -3.83 -5.33 17.83
C TYR A 164 -4.51 -5.87 16.57
N GLN A 165 -4.57 -5.05 15.55
CA GLN A 165 -5.03 -5.44 14.23
C GLN A 165 -3.88 -5.25 13.25
N MET A 166 -3.46 -6.32 12.62
CA MET A 166 -2.51 -6.34 11.53
C MET A 166 -3.27 -6.54 10.22
N SER A 167 -3.06 -5.68 9.25
CA SER A 167 -3.58 -5.80 7.90
C SER A 167 -2.44 -6.15 6.96
N VAL A 168 -2.62 -7.15 6.10
CA VAL A 168 -1.62 -7.60 5.11
C VAL A 168 -2.27 -7.65 3.74
N ASN A 169 -1.60 -7.14 2.73
CA ASN A 169 -2.12 -7.13 1.37
C ASN A 169 -2.08 -8.55 0.78
N ARG A 170 -3.26 -9.13 0.52
CA ARG A 170 -3.39 -10.48 -0.05
C ARG A 170 -2.94 -10.60 -1.51
N ASN A 171 -2.78 -9.46 -2.20
CA ASN A 171 -2.34 -9.43 -3.60
C ASN A 171 -0.82 -9.62 -3.73
N HIS A 172 -0.08 -9.50 -2.64
CA HIS A 172 1.35 -9.77 -2.61
C HIS A 172 1.62 -11.27 -2.48
N GLY A 173 2.73 -11.72 -3.07
CA GLY A 173 3.22 -13.09 -2.89
C GLY A 173 3.65 -13.38 -1.44
N PRO A 174 3.74 -14.66 -1.03
CA PRO A 174 4.01 -15.05 0.36
C PRO A 174 5.30 -14.46 0.94
N ASN A 175 6.36 -14.32 0.16
CA ASN A 175 7.63 -13.71 0.61
C ASN A 175 7.44 -12.24 1.00
N VAL A 176 6.71 -11.48 0.17
CA VAL A 176 6.43 -10.06 0.44
C VAL A 176 5.50 -9.92 1.65
N GLN A 177 4.48 -10.77 1.77
CA GLN A 177 3.62 -10.80 2.95
C GLN A 177 4.42 -11.09 4.21
N PHE A 178 5.39 -12.02 4.17
CA PHE A 178 6.26 -12.34 5.31
C PHE A 178 7.13 -11.13 5.70
N ALA A 179 7.78 -10.48 4.75
CA ALA A 179 8.57 -9.28 5.01
C ALA A 179 7.70 -8.14 5.59
N THR A 180 6.49 -7.97 5.06
CA THR A 180 5.49 -7.03 5.61
C THR A 180 5.16 -7.35 7.06
N VAL A 181 4.88 -8.61 7.38
CA VAL A 181 4.59 -9.04 8.76
C VAL A 181 5.78 -8.77 9.67
N ALA A 182 7.01 -9.06 9.24
CA ALA A 182 8.21 -8.78 10.01
C ALA A 182 8.37 -7.28 10.30
N HIS A 183 8.13 -6.42 9.30
CA HIS A 183 8.15 -4.97 9.42
C HIS A 183 7.09 -4.47 10.42
N GLU A 184 5.85 -4.91 10.28
CA GLU A 184 4.74 -4.49 11.15
C GLU A 184 4.91 -4.98 12.59
N LEU A 185 5.42 -6.21 12.78
CA LEU A 185 5.81 -6.70 14.10
C LEU A 185 6.99 -5.92 14.67
N GLY A 186 7.87 -5.40 13.81
CA GLY A 186 8.92 -4.45 14.19
C GLY A 186 8.34 -3.22 14.87
N HIS A 187 7.34 -2.57 14.27
CA HIS A 187 6.66 -1.44 14.89
C HIS A 187 6.06 -1.79 16.26
N LEU A 188 5.46 -2.97 16.39
CA LEU A 188 4.87 -3.41 17.64
C LEU A 188 5.93 -3.64 18.72
N PHE A 189 6.90 -4.53 18.47
CA PHE A 189 7.85 -4.96 19.49
C PHE A 189 8.93 -3.93 19.82
N LEU A 190 9.20 -2.99 18.91
CA LEU A 190 10.05 -1.83 19.19
C LEU A 190 9.31 -0.72 19.96
N GLY A 191 8.04 -0.91 20.29
CA GLY A 191 7.27 0.01 21.12
C GLY A 191 6.73 1.24 20.38
N HIS A 192 6.71 1.26 19.05
CA HIS A 192 6.19 2.36 18.25
C HIS A 192 4.68 2.60 18.43
N LEU A 193 3.97 1.57 18.92
CA LEU A 193 2.55 1.64 19.26
C LEU A 193 2.28 1.92 20.74
N GLY A 194 3.35 2.19 21.50
CA GLY A 194 3.33 2.41 22.94
C GLY A 194 3.61 1.15 23.76
N LYS A 195 3.79 1.33 25.08
CA LYS A 195 4.10 0.24 26.00
C LYS A 195 2.99 -0.82 26.06
N ASP A 196 3.40 -2.06 26.25
CA ASP A 196 2.51 -3.18 26.52
C ASP A 196 3.17 -4.15 27.53
N LYS A 197 2.65 -4.21 28.76
CA LYS A 197 3.20 -5.08 29.81
C LYS A 197 2.98 -6.55 29.49
N TYR A 198 1.86 -6.91 28.86
CA TYR A 198 1.54 -8.29 28.51
C TYR A 198 2.50 -8.87 27.48
N LEU A 199 2.93 -8.06 26.52
CA LEU A 199 3.91 -8.44 25.50
C LEU A 199 5.36 -8.09 25.89
N ASN A 200 5.60 -7.57 27.11
CA ASN A 200 6.90 -7.08 27.57
C ASN A 200 7.50 -5.97 26.68
N ILE A 201 6.64 -5.11 26.13
CA ILE A 201 7.07 -3.97 25.32
C ILE A 201 7.30 -2.76 26.23
N PRO A 202 8.53 -2.21 26.27
CA PRO A 202 8.86 -1.07 27.12
C PRO A 202 8.20 0.23 26.62
N GLU A 203 8.09 1.20 27.50
CA GLU A 203 7.77 2.57 27.12
C GLU A 203 8.98 3.20 26.42
N ARG A 204 8.74 3.89 25.33
CA ARG A 204 9.78 4.60 24.57
C ARG A 204 9.42 6.08 24.44
N PRO A 205 10.42 6.97 24.35
CA PRO A 205 10.17 8.36 24.01
C PRO A 205 9.55 8.45 22.59
N PRO A 206 8.79 9.51 22.31
CA PRO A 206 8.25 9.74 20.97
C PRO A 206 9.38 9.84 19.93
N LEU A 207 9.27 9.05 18.86
CA LEU A 207 10.17 9.07 17.72
C LEU A 207 9.50 9.76 16.54
N GLN A 208 10.30 10.39 15.68
CA GLN A 208 9.82 10.85 14.39
C GLN A 208 9.40 9.68 13.51
N HIS A 209 8.51 9.91 12.56
CA HIS A 209 8.03 8.86 11.67
C HIS A 209 9.18 8.15 10.95
N SER A 210 10.11 8.91 10.34
CA SER A 210 11.29 8.36 9.64
C SER A 210 12.18 7.48 10.52
N GLN A 211 12.31 7.80 11.80
CA GLN A 211 13.09 6.97 12.74
C GLN A 211 12.38 5.64 13.02
N ARG A 212 11.05 5.67 13.21
CA ARG A 212 10.25 4.45 13.42
C ARG A 212 10.30 3.53 12.20
N GLU A 213 10.20 4.10 11.00
CA GLU A 213 10.30 3.33 9.76
C GLU A 213 11.69 2.71 9.61
N LEU A 214 12.76 3.47 9.85
CA LEU A 214 14.13 2.96 9.77
C LEU A 214 14.37 1.79 10.76
N GLU A 215 13.85 1.89 11.99
CA GLU A 215 13.98 0.83 12.98
C GLU A 215 13.19 -0.43 12.58
N ALA A 216 11.94 -0.27 12.10
CA ALA A 216 11.11 -1.38 11.66
C ALA A 216 11.69 -2.07 10.42
N GLU A 217 12.20 -1.30 9.46
CA GLU A 217 12.87 -1.81 8.27
C GLU A 217 14.14 -2.57 8.62
N SER A 218 14.97 -2.01 9.51
CA SER A 218 16.19 -2.67 9.98
C SER A 218 15.89 -3.99 10.67
N LEU A 219 14.84 -4.05 11.51
CA LEU A 219 14.42 -5.30 12.14
C LEU A 219 13.93 -6.30 11.09
N SER A 220 13.10 -5.87 10.16
CA SER A 220 12.61 -6.72 9.06
C SER A 220 13.77 -7.32 8.28
N TYR A 221 14.76 -6.51 7.92
CA TYR A 221 15.96 -6.97 7.20
C TYR A 221 16.78 -8.00 7.97
N ILE A 222 16.86 -7.89 9.31
CA ILE A 222 17.60 -8.87 10.13
C ILE A 222 16.83 -10.19 10.26
N VAL A 223 15.49 -10.13 10.24
CA VAL A 223 14.62 -11.30 10.44
C VAL A 223 14.38 -12.08 9.15
N CYS A 224 14.38 -11.41 7.98
CA CYS A 224 14.17 -12.02 6.67
C CYS A 224 15.48 -12.41 6.00
#